data_6353b5264f36635cbfa12c0e6f500d12
#
_entry.id   6353b5264f36635cbfa12c0e6f500d12
#
_cell.length_a   1.000
_cell.length_b   1.000
_cell.length_c   1.000
_cell.angle_alpha   90.00
_cell.angle_beta   90.00
_cell.angle_gamma   90.00
#
_symmetry.space_group_name_H-M   'P 1'
#
loop_
_entity.id
_entity.type
_entity.pdbx_description
1 polymer ?
#
loop_
_entity_poly.entity_id
_entity_poly.type
_entity_poly.pdbx_seq_one_letter_code
_entity_poly.pdbx_strand_id
1 'polypeptide(L)'
;RWKTMKTTMIGSTITEARRLPAVTPRHALRPNLPGAYAQAARSMTDDRYLHYSQLHKIYATPKGPLTVVEDFNLTLKKGEFVSLIGHSGCGKSTVLTMTAGLNSISKGAIKLDGLHVEGADPERAVVFQSPSLFPWLTAKENVAIGVDRVYPKASQAERQEVVEYYLERVGLGDAMDRRAADMSNGMRQRVGIARAFALSPKLLLLDEPFGMLDSLTRWELQDVLMEVWSRTKVTAVCVTHDVDEAILLADRVVMMTNGPHATIGKITDVKLPRPRSRKALLDHPDYWTYRAEILGFLEEYEHGAHNKKDVA
;
A
#
# COMPACT_ATOMS: atom_id res chain seq x y z
N ARG A 1 -23.69 -18.08 -58.53
CA ARG A 1 -22.25 -18.49 -58.58
C ARG A 1 -21.49 -17.74 -57.49
N TRP A 2 -21.30 -18.36 -56.35
CA TRP A 2 -20.48 -17.85 -55.27
C TRP A 2 -19.07 -18.45 -55.42
N LYS A 3 -18.08 -17.59 -55.57
CA LYS A 3 -16.66 -17.99 -55.55
C LYS A 3 -16.13 -17.92 -54.13
N THR A 4 -15.59 -19.03 -53.72
CA THR A 4 -14.82 -19.30 -52.52
C THR A 4 -13.66 -18.34 -52.37
N MET A 5 -13.60 -17.55 -51.28
CA MET A 5 -12.43 -16.79 -50.87
C MET A 5 -11.71 -17.55 -49.75
N LYS A 6 -10.47 -17.94 -50.01
CA LYS A 6 -9.54 -18.62 -49.10
C LYS A 6 -9.16 -17.66 -47.98
N THR A 7 -9.39 -18.07 -46.75
CA THR A 7 -8.87 -17.43 -45.55
C THR A 7 -7.39 -17.70 -45.46
N THR A 8 -6.58 -16.66 -45.65
CA THR A 8 -5.15 -16.69 -45.39
C THR A 8 -4.96 -16.42 -43.89
N MET A 9 -4.51 -17.39 -43.12
CA MET A 9 -4.07 -17.22 -41.75
C MET A 9 -2.85 -16.30 -41.72
N ILE A 10 -2.98 -15.13 -41.11
CA ILE A 10 -1.86 -14.28 -40.70
C ILE A 10 -1.44 -14.80 -39.35
N GLY A 11 -0.29 -15.48 -39.31
CA GLY A 11 0.35 -15.89 -38.07
C GLY A 11 0.76 -14.66 -37.27
N SER A 12 0.09 -14.46 -36.13
CA SER A 12 0.54 -13.51 -35.13
C SER A 12 1.80 -14.06 -34.45
N THR A 13 2.93 -13.48 -34.81
CA THR A 13 4.19 -13.66 -34.08
C THR A 13 3.97 -13.10 -32.67
N ILE A 14 3.81 -14.00 -31.70
CA ILE A 14 3.87 -13.63 -30.27
C ILE A 14 5.29 -13.15 -30.04
N THR A 15 5.43 -11.86 -29.86
CA THR A 15 6.70 -11.22 -29.48
C THR A 15 7.11 -11.82 -28.14
N GLU A 16 8.14 -12.64 -28.14
CA GLU A 16 8.81 -13.14 -26.94
C GLU A 16 9.14 -11.94 -26.05
N ALA A 17 8.43 -11.82 -24.94
CA ALA A 17 8.78 -10.89 -23.90
C ALA A 17 10.21 -11.22 -23.46
N ARG A 18 11.17 -10.35 -23.80
CA ARG A 18 12.55 -10.44 -23.35
C ARG A 18 12.52 -10.63 -21.83
N ARG A 19 12.83 -11.83 -21.38
CA ARG A 19 13.16 -12.08 -19.97
C ARG A 19 14.42 -11.26 -19.68
N LEU A 20 14.23 -10.11 -19.04
CA LEU A 20 15.33 -9.35 -18.49
C LEU A 20 16.09 -10.25 -17.51
N PRO A 21 17.43 -10.23 -17.51
CA PRO A 21 18.22 -11.03 -16.59
C PRO A 21 17.76 -10.69 -15.16
N ALA A 22 17.74 -11.70 -14.29
CA ALA A 22 17.44 -11.55 -12.88
C ALA A 22 18.58 -10.75 -12.23
N VAL A 23 18.50 -9.44 -12.33
CA VAL A 23 19.34 -8.53 -11.53
C VAL A 23 18.76 -8.58 -10.14
N THR A 24 19.28 -9.49 -9.33
CA THR A 24 19.07 -9.46 -7.88
C THR A 24 19.64 -8.14 -7.40
N PRO A 25 18.85 -7.21 -6.82
CA PRO A 25 19.44 -6.07 -6.14
C PRO A 25 20.42 -6.65 -5.13
N ARG A 26 21.69 -6.33 -5.24
CA ARG A 26 22.68 -6.78 -4.26
C ARG A 26 22.18 -6.30 -2.91
N HIS A 27 21.83 -7.22 -2.01
CA HIS A 27 21.49 -6.96 -0.61
C HIS A 27 22.60 -6.21 0.17
N ALA A 28 23.69 -5.87 -0.50
CA ALA A 28 24.86 -5.19 0.03
C ALA A 28 24.69 -3.68 0.27
N LEU A 29 23.57 -3.05 -0.17
CA LEU A 29 23.37 -1.61 0.03
C LEU A 29 22.66 -1.27 1.34
N ARG A 30 22.43 -2.23 2.25
CA ARG A 30 22.02 -1.87 3.61
C ARG A 30 23.24 -1.32 4.35
N PRO A 31 23.29 -0.03 4.72
CA PRO A 31 24.35 0.44 5.58
C PRO A 31 24.30 -0.35 6.89
N ASN A 32 25.45 -0.89 7.35
CA ASN A 32 25.60 -1.40 8.70
C ASN A 32 25.26 -0.27 9.68
N LEU A 33 24.05 -0.31 10.24
CA LEU A 33 23.68 0.59 11.33
C LEU A 33 24.57 0.31 12.54
N PRO A 34 25.04 1.34 13.26
CA PRO A 34 25.88 1.16 14.46
C PRO A 34 25.17 0.26 15.48
N GLY A 35 25.92 -0.65 16.09
CA GLY A 35 25.44 -1.77 16.91
C GLY A 35 24.56 -1.47 18.13
N ALA A 36 24.16 -0.22 18.41
CA ALA A 36 23.23 0.12 19.49
C ALA A 36 21.78 -0.31 19.21
N TYR A 37 21.36 -0.38 17.94
CA TYR A 37 20.01 -0.83 17.55
C TYR A 37 19.89 -2.36 17.40
N ALA A 38 21.01 -3.07 17.29
CA ALA A 38 21.01 -4.52 17.10
C ALA A 38 20.71 -5.31 18.38
N GLN A 39 20.81 -4.73 19.57
CA GLN A 39 20.61 -5.42 20.83
C GLN A 39 19.16 -5.44 21.32
N ALA A 40 18.30 -4.48 20.90
CA ALA A 40 16.89 -4.45 21.28
C ALA A 40 16.00 -5.40 20.44
N ALA A 41 16.49 -5.87 19.29
CA ALA A 41 15.71 -6.68 18.33
C ALA A 41 15.66 -8.19 18.64
N ARG A 42 16.17 -8.65 19.77
CA ARG A 42 16.43 -10.09 20.04
C ARG A 42 15.27 -10.91 20.60
N SER A 43 14.03 -10.42 20.67
CA SER A 43 12.94 -11.24 21.27
C SER A 43 11.52 -11.01 20.77
N MET A 44 11.29 -10.38 19.63
CA MET A 44 9.95 -10.37 19.04
C MET A 44 9.86 -11.42 17.95
N THR A 45 8.95 -12.38 18.13
CA THR A 45 8.60 -13.35 17.09
C THR A 45 8.14 -12.61 15.84
N ASP A 46 8.45 -13.13 14.64
CA ASP A 46 7.96 -12.59 13.35
C ASP A 46 6.44 -12.32 13.32
N ASP A 47 5.70 -12.87 14.28
CA ASP A 47 4.27 -12.74 14.46
C ASP A 47 3.80 -11.39 15.03
N ARG A 48 4.70 -10.56 15.58
CA ARG A 48 4.38 -9.23 16.14
C ARG A 48 5.24 -8.13 15.53
N TYR A 49 5.35 -8.13 14.22
CA TYR A 49 6.23 -7.22 13.51
C TYR A 49 5.73 -5.77 13.52
N LEU A 50 4.43 -5.55 13.24
CA LEU A 50 3.76 -4.28 13.46
C LEU A 50 2.65 -4.49 14.50
N HIS A 51 2.68 -3.72 15.59
CA HIS A 51 1.76 -3.89 16.70
C HIS A 51 1.15 -2.56 17.12
N TYR A 52 -0.18 -2.52 17.12
CA TYR A 52 -0.99 -1.44 17.66
C TYR A 52 -1.55 -1.87 19.00
N SER A 53 -1.33 -1.08 20.05
CA SER A 53 -1.76 -1.35 21.40
C SER A 53 -2.59 -0.21 21.93
N GLN A 54 -3.89 -0.45 22.14
CA GLN A 54 -4.85 0.49 22.69
C GLN A 54 -4.73 1.89 22.04
N LEU A 55 -4.66 1.93 20.70
CA LEU A 55 -4.41 3.15 19.98
C LEU A 55 -5.63 4.06 19.98
N HIS A 56 -5.44 5.33 20.39
CA HIS A 56 -6.48 6.34 20.40
C HIS A 56 -6.00 7.58 19.63
N LYS A 57 -6.93 8.22 18.92
CA LYS A 57 -6.75 9.56 18.37
C LYS A 57 -7.88 10.48 18.78
N ILE A 58 -7.51 11.56 19.47
CA ILE A 58 -8.42 12.61 19.95
C ILE A 58 -7.94 13.93 19.35
N TYR A 59 -8.82 14.63 18.67
CA TYR A 59 -8.56 15.97 18.16
C TYR A 59 -9.23 17.00 19.05
N ALA A 60 -8.53 18.08 19.37
CA ALA A 60 -9.14 19.26 19.98
C ALA A 60 -9.96 20.01 18.93
N THR A 61 -11.24 20.25 19.21
CA THR A 61 -12.10 21.03 18.31
C THR A 61 -12.77 22.16 19.09
N PRO A 62 -13.27 23.23 18.42
CA PRO A 62 -13.99 24.31 19.08
C PRO A 62 -15.22 23.85 19.88
N LYS A 63 -15.78 22.67 19.54
CA LYS A 63 -16.94 22.07 20.22
C LYS A 63 -16.54 21.06 21.31
N GLY A 64 -15.25 20.97 21.65
CA GLY A 64 -14.70 20.00 22.60
C GLY A 64 -13.87 18.89 21.92
N PRO A 65 -13.32 17.95 22.69
CA PRO A 65 -12.50 16.86 22.18
C PRO A 65 -13.33 15.91 21.30
N LEU A 66 -12.82 15.58 20.12
CA LEU A 66 -13.40 14.61 19.19
C LEU A 66 -12.52 13.36 19.17
N THR A 67 -13.02 12.25 19.71
CA THR A 67 -12.35 10.94 19.60
C THR A 67 -12.68 10.33 18.23
N VAL A 68 -11.67 10.24 17.36
CA VAL A 68 -11.82 9.65 16.00
C VAL A 68 -11.58 8.17 16.04
N VAL A 69 -10.49 7.72 16.69
CA VAL A 69 -10.12 6.32 16.86
C VAL A 69 -10.06 6.00 18.36
N GLU A 70 -10.63 4.88 18.75
CA GLU A 70 -10.67 4.42 20.13
C GLU A 70 -10.34 2.94 20.22
N ASP A 71 -9.44 2.58 21.15
CA ASP A 71 -9.02 1.22 21.48
C ASP A 71 -8.71 0.34 20.23
N PHE A 72 -7.98 0.90 19.27
CA PHE A 72 -7.61 0.16 18.06
C PHE A 72 -6.42 -0.76 18.38
N ASN A 73 -6.66 -2.08 18.31
CA ASN A 73 -5.69 -3.12 18.61
C ASN A 73 -5.50 -4.03 17.41
N LEU A 74 -4.28 -4.10 16.85
CA LEU A 74 -3.97 -4.92 15.68
C LEU A 74 -2.53 -5.39 15.74
N THR A 75 -2.28 -6.58 15.26
CA THR A 75 -0.93 -7.12 15.11
C THR A 75 -0.75 -7.68 13.71
N LEU A 76 0.34 -7.32 13.04
CA LEU A 76 0.72 -7.85 11.74
C LEU A 76 2.01 -8.66 11.85
N LYS A 77 2.05 -9.74 11.07
CA LYS A 77 3.26 -10.54 10.86
C LYS A 77 4.18 -9.83 9.87
N LYS A 78 5.46 -10.17 9.94
CA LYS A 78 6.41 -9.69 8.93
C LYS A 78 6.06 -10.22 7.55
N GLY A 79 6.04 -9.31 6.57
CA GLY A 79 5.69 -9.64 5.19
C GLY A 79 4.20 -9.81 4.92
N GLU A 80 3.34 -9.54 5.89
CA GLU A 80 1.89 -9.59 5.74
C GLU A 80 1.36 -8.34 5.05
N PHE A 81 0.35 -8.51 4.20
CA PHE A 81 -0.40 -7.43 3.56
C PHE A 81 -1.79 -7.34 4.19
N VAL A 82 -2.10 -6.23 4.84
CA VAL A 82 -3.39 -5.98 5.49
C VAL A 82 -4.10 -4.81 4.83
N SER A 83 -5.38 -4.96 4.51
CA SER A 83 -6.25 -3.86 4.07
C SER A 83 -7.15 -3.39 5.20
N LEU A 84 -7.19 -2.07 5.44
CA LEU A 84 -8.16 -1.40 6.31
C LEU A 84 -9.32 -0.89 5.45
N ILE A 85 -10.53 -1.36 5.74
CA ILE A 85 -11.74 -0.94 5.02
C ILE A 85 -12.78 -0.39 6.00
N GLY A 86 -13.66 0.48 5.53
CA GLY A 86 -14.72 1.11 6.32
C GLY A 86 -15.24 2.37 5.66
N HIS A 87 -16.31 2.95 6.18
CA HIS A 87 -16.93 4.14 5.62
C HIS A 87 -16.01 5.37 5.63
N SER A 88 -16.33 6.35 4.79
CA SER A 88 -15.60 7.62 4.77
C SER A 88 -15.67 8.29 6.15
N GLY A 89 -14.52 8.82 6.61
CA GLY A 89 -14.43 9.50 7.90
C GLY A 89 -14.32 8.59 9.14
N CYS A 90 -14.28 7.25 8.99
CA CYS A 90 -14.13 6.34 10.14
C CYS A 90 -12.69 6.29 10.71
N GLY A 91 -11.74 7.07 10.22
CA GLY A 91 -10.41 7.17 10.81
C GLY A 91 -9.32 6.28 10.19
N LYS A 92 -9.54 5.61 9.04
CA LYS A 92 -8.54 4.77 8.35
C LYS A 92 -7.25 5.53 8.05
N SER A 93 -7.34 6.65 7.34
CA SER A 93 -6.17 7.50 7.04
C SER A 93 -5.54 8.10 8.31
N THR A 94 -6.33 8.28 9.38
CA THR A 94 -5.81 8.68 10.69
C THR A 94 -4.92 7.59 11.29
N VAL A 95 -5.36 6.33 11.29
CA VAL A 95 -4.54 5.18 11.72
C VAL A 95 -3.28 5.09 10.86
N LEU A 96 -3.42 5.20 9.53
CA LEU A 96 -2.28 5.12 8.61
C LEU A 96 -1.28 6.25 8.85
N THR A 97 -1.72 7.50 9.01
CA THR A 97 -0.82 8.64 9.26
C THR A 97 -0.15 8.60 10.63
N MET A 98 -0.82 8.06 11.67
CA MET A 98 -0.17 7.76 12.95
C MET A 98 0.90 6.66 12.79
N THR A 99 0.62 5.63 11.98
CA THR A 99 1.59 4.57 11.69
C THR A 99 2.80 5.09 10.91
N ALA A 100 2.60 6.05 10.01
CA ALA A 100 3.69 6.73 9.31
C ALA A 100 4.55 7.62 10.24
N GLY A 101 4.03 7.97 11.42
CA GLY A 101 4.64 8.96 12.32
C GLY A 101 4.41 10.41 11.86
N LEU A 102 3.45 10.63 10.97
CA LEU A 102 3.06 11.95 10.47
C LEU A 102 1.99 12.63 11.34
N ASN A 103 1.33 11.85 12.17
CA ASN A 103 0.29 12.30 13.08
C ASN A 103 0.55 11.75 14.49
N SER A 104 0.42 12.60 15.51
CA SER A 104 0.67 12.19 16.89
C SER A 104 -0.38 11.21 17.41
N ILE A 105 0.04 10.28 18.24
CA ILE A 105 -0.81 9.35 18.98
C ILE A 105 -1.32 10.06 20.24
N SER A 106 -2.64 9.94 20.55
CA SER A 106 -3.20 10.54 21.78
C SER A 106 -3.06 9.63 22.98
N LYS A 107 -3.29 8.31 22.82
CA LYS A 107 -3.06 7.25 23.82
C LYS A 107 -2.68 5.95 23.13
N GLY A 108 -2.04 5.05 23.87
CA GLY A 108 -1.58 3.77 23.35
C GLY A 108 -0.23 3.89 22.65
N ALA A 109 0.10 2.92 21.82
CA ALA A 109 1.39 2.86 21.14
C ALA A 109 1.31 2.11 19.81
N ILE A 110 2.21 2.46 18.89
CA ILE A 110 2.51 1.68 17.68
C ILE A 110 3.98 1.23 17.77
N LYS A 111 4.25 -0.04 17.55
CA LYS A 111 5.60 -0.60 17.47
C LYS A 111 5.83 -1.26 16.12
N LEU A 112 6.95 -0.97 15.49
CA LEU A 112 7.43 -1.61 14.28
C LEU A 112 8.77 -2.29 14.59
N ASP A 113 8.87 -3.59 14.36
CA ASP A 113 10.10 -4.37 14.61
C ASP A 113 10.63 -4.17 16.05
N GLY A 114 9.70 -4.09 17.02
CA GLY A 114 9.99 -3.86 18.44
C GLY A 114 10.21 -2.41 18.87
N LEU A 115 10.38 -1.47 17.93
CA LEU A 115 10.65 -0.07 18.22
C LEU A 115 9.38 0.78 18.18
N HIS A 116 9.26 1.75 19.09
CA HIS A 116 8.14 2.69 19.08
C HIS A 116 8.19 3.60 17.85
N VAL A 117 7.02 3.87 17.29
CA VAL A 117 6.84 4.88 16.23
C VAL A 117 6.63 6.24 16.89
N GLU A 118 7.66 7.09 16.84
CA GLU A 118 7.65 8.43 17.48
C GLU A 118 7.51 9.57 16.44
N GLY A 119 7.97 9.36 15.21
CA GLY A 119 7.94 10.36 14.15
C GLY A 119 8.12 9.75 12.78
N ALA A 120 8.16 10.58 11.73
CA ALA A 120 8.38 10.12 10.36
C ALA A 120 9.78 9.52 10.19
N ASP A 121 9.86 8.39 9.49
CA ASP A 121 11.10 7.66 9.23
C ASP A 121 11.05 6.99 7.86
N PRO A 122 12.15 6.99 7.06
CA PRO A 122 12.20 6.33 5.76
C PRO A 122 11.93 4.82 5.79
N GLU A 123 12.05 4.16 6.94
CA GLU A 123 11.67 2.74 7.09
C GLU A 123 10.15 2.52 6.94
N ARG A 124 9.35 3.59 6.97
CA ARG A 124 7.90 3.60 6.77
C ARG A 124 7.55 4.44 5.56
N ALA A 125 7.57 3.83 4.38
CA ALA A 125 7.25 4.51 3.13
C ALA A 125 5.73 4.66 2.97
N VAL A 126 5.29 5.83 2.48
CA VAL A 126 3.88 6.14 2.25
C VAL A 126 3.63 6.41 0.77
N VAL A 127 2.61 5.76 0.21
CA VAL A 127 2.01 6.09 -1.09
C VAL A 127 0.66 6.74 -0.79
N PHE A 128 0.53 8.02 -1.08
CA PHE A 128 -0.70 8.78 -0.87
C PHE A 128 -1.67 8.62 -2.04
N GLN A 129 -2.93 8.90 -1.81
CA GLN A 129 -3.99 8.98 -2.82
C GLN A 129 -3.62 9.96 -3.95
N SER A 130 -3.12 11.14 -3.57
CA SER A 130 -2.44 12.04 -4.50
C SER A 130 -0.92 11.79 -4.43
N PRO A 131 -0.25 11.53 -5.57
CA PRO A 131 1.15 11.04 -5.56
C PRO A 131 2.17 11.97 -4.92
N SER A 132 1.83 13.20 -4.56
CA SER A 132 2.68 14.17 -3.86
C SER A 132 4.10 14.27 -4.46
N LEU A 133 4.16 14.38 -5.79
CA LEU A 133 5.41 14.57 -6.52
C LEU A 133 5.73 16.07 -6.64
N PHE A 134 7.01 16.38 -6.73
CA PHE A 134 7.48 17.71 -7.10
C PHE A 134 7.24 17.90 -8.61
N PRO A 135 6.31 18.78 -9.03
CA PRO A 135 5.87 18.85 -10.43
C PRO A 135 6.96 19.33 -11.39
N TRP A 136 7.94 20.09 -10.92
CA TRP A 136 9.09 20.59 -11.67
C TRP A 136 10.23 19.59 -11.84
N LEU A 137 10.20 18.46 -11.10
CA LEU A 137 11.19 17.39 -11.19
C LEU A 137 10.72 16.27 -12.13
N THR A 138 11.67 15.57 -12.72
CA THR A 138 11.45 14.37 -13.52
C THR A 138 11.04 13.18 -12.63
N ALA A 139 10.64 12.07 -13.24
CA ALA A 139 10.39 10.82 -12.50
C ALA A 139 11.65 10.37 -11.75
N LYS A 140 12.81 10.36 -12.42
CA LYS A 140 14.09 10.01 -11.79
C LYS A 140 14.39 10.87 -10.58
N GLU A 141 14.31 12.18 -10.72
CA GLU A 141 14.60 13.13 -9.65
C GLU A 141 13.63 12.98 -8.47
N ASN A 142 12.34 12.74 -8.74
CA ASN A 142 11.35 12.49 -7.68
C ASN A 142 11.65 11.23 -6.86
N VAL A 143 12.18 10.18 -7.47
CA VAL A 143 12.59 8.96 -6.77
C VAL A 143 13.95 9.16 -6.08
N ALA A 144 14.88 9.84 -6.76
CA ALA A 144 16.26 10.06 -6.28
C ALA A 144 16.31 10.79 -4.93
N ILE A 145 15.42 11.76 -4.66
CA ILE A 145 15.35 12.48 -3.38
C ILE A 145 15.33 11.51 -2.19
N GLY A 146 14.49 10.48 -2.26
CA GLY A 146 14.39 9.48 -1.21
C GLY A 146 15.62 8.56 -1.15
N VAL A 147 16.08 8.11 -2.32
CA VAL A 147 17.24 7.23 -2.47
C VAL A 147 18.50 7.91 -1.94
N ASP A 148 18.74 9.17 -2.26
CA ASP A 148 19.88 9.95 -1.77
C ASP A 148 19.90 10.08 -0.24
N ARG A 149 18.71 10.22 0.35
CA ARG A 149 18.56 10.31 1.81
C ARG A 149 18.84 8.98 2.51
N VAL A 150 18.39 7.87 1.91
CA VAL A 150 18.50 6.53 2.53
C VAL A 150 19.88 5.90 2.31
N TYR A 151 20.51 6.17 1.17
CA TYR A 151 21.80 5.58 0.78
C TYR A 151 22.91 6.62 0.65
N PRO A 152 23.22 7.43 1.70
CA PRO A 152 24.21 8.51 1.60
C PRO A 152 25.64 8.02 1.34
N LYS A 153 25.93 6.74 1.65
CA LYS A 153 27.26 6.12 1.47
C LYS A 153 27.41 5.41 0.13
N ALA A 154 26.32 5.21 -0.62
CA ALA A 154 26.36 4.62 -1.95
C ALA A 154 26.92 5.64 -2.96
N SER A 155 27.63 5.17 -3.98
CA SER A 155 28.08 5.99 -5.10
C SER A 155 26.86 6.53 -5.87
N GLN A 156 27.08 7.59 -6.66
CA GLN A 156 26.02 8.14 -7.50
C GLN A 156 25.49 7.10 -8.50
N ALA A 157 26.38 6.27 -9.07
CA ALA A 157 26.01 5.22 -10.01
C ALA A 157 25.09 4.16 -9.35
N GLU A 158 25.43 3.71 -8.13
CA GLU A 158 24.61 2.73 -7.41
C GLU A 158 23.21 3.30 -7.05
N ARG A 159 23.15 4.58 -6.65
CA ARG A 159 21.86 5.23 -6.38
C ARG A 159 21.02 5.38 -7.63
N GLN A 160 21.65 5.73 -8.75
CA GLN A 160 20.98 5.82 -10.05
C GLN A 160 20.46 4.46 -10.51
N GLU A 161 21.22 3.38 -10.34
CA GLU A 161 20.79 2.01 -10.64
C GLU A 161 19.51 1.63 -9.85
N VAL A 162 19.44 1.98 -8.56
CA VAL A 162 18.24 1.76 -7.74
C VAL A 162 17.03 2.54 -8.29
N VAL A 163 17.21 3.81 -8.64
CA VAL A 163 16.16 4.66 -9.19
C VAL A 163 15.62 4.08 -10.49
N GLU A 164 16.51 3.77 -11.44
CA GLU A 164 16.16 3.24 -12.75
C GLU A 164 15.49 1.87 -12.63
N TYR A 165 16.02 0.98 -11.79
CA TYR A 165 15.43 -0.32 -11.53
C TYR A 165 13.95 -0.23 -11.13
N TYR A 166 13.61 0.61 -10.14
CA TYR A 166 12.22 0.70 -9.68
C TYR A 166 11.31 1.42 -10.68
N LEU A 167 11.81 2.40 -11.43
CA LEU A 167 11.05 3.04 -12.51
C LEU A 167 10.75 2.07 -13.67
N GLU A 168 11.70 1.22 -14.04
CA GLU A 168 11.46 0.15 -15.01
C GLU A 168 10.41 -0.83 -14.53
N ARG A 169 10.47 -1.23 -13.23
CA ARG A 169 9.52 -2.18 -12.64
C ARG A 169 8.09 -1.67 -12.61
N VAL A 170 7.90 -0.38 -12.50
CA VAL A 170 6.55 0.21 -12.56
C VAL A 170 6.15 0.59 -14.01
N GLY A 171 6.93 0.20 -15.01
CA GLY A 171 6.64 0.43 -16.42
C GLY A 171 6.85 1.89 -16.88
N LEU A 172 7.82 2.58 -16.30
CA LEU A 172 8.19 3.95 -16.65
C LEU A 172 9.60 4.08 -17.26
N GLY A 173 10.15 2.96 -17.80
CA GLY A 173 11.49 2.97 -18.41
C GLY A 173 11.68 4.06 -19.46
N ASP A 174 10.71 4.22 -20.36
CA ASP A 174 10.75 5.21 -21.45
C ASP A 174 10.33 6.63 -21.03
N ALA A 175 9.94 6.83 -19.76
CA ALA A 175 9.42 8.10 -19.25
C ALA A 175 10.19 8.65 -18.04
N MET A 176 11.37 8.11 -17.76
CA MET A 176 12.17 8.46 -16.58
C MET A 176 12.55 9.94 -16.51
N ASP A 177 12.84 10.55 -17.64
CA ASP A 177 13.26 11.96 -17.75
C ASP A 177 12.08 12.92 -17.97
N ARG A 178 10.84 12.41 -17.98
CA ARG A 178 9.63 13.23 -18.09
C ARG A 178 9.35 13.92 -16.76
N ARG A 179 8.96 15.21 -16.81
CA ARG A 179 8.57 15.96 -15.62
C ARG A 179 7.24 15.48 -15.08
N ALA A 180 7.09 15.47 -13.76
CA ALA A 180 5.85 15.02 -13.12
C ALA A 180 4.63 15.88 -13.52
N ALA A 181 4.83 17.16 -13.81
CA ALA A 181 3.78 18.06 -14.34
C ALA A 181 3.18 17.56 -15.67
N ASP A 182 4.00 16.92 -16.50
CA ASP A 182 3.63 16.48 -17.86
C ASP A 182 3.12 15.03 -17.90
N MET A 183 3.00 14.38 -16.74
CA MET A 183 2.56 12.99 -16.61
C MET A 183 1.05 12.88 -16.35
N SER A 184 0.45 11.79 -16.82
CA SER A 184 -0.91 11.38 -16.41
C SER A 184 -0.96 11.04 -14.92
N ASN A 185 -2.17 11.01 -14.33
CA ASN A 185 -2.34 10.60 -12.92
C ASN A 185 -1.80 9.18 -12.66
N GLY A 186 -2.06 8.23 -13.58
CA GLY A 186 -1.53 6.86 -13.48
C GLY A 186 0.00 6.82 -13.51
N MET A 187 0.65 7.59 -14.39
CA MET A 187 2.11 7.70 -14.42
C MET A 187 2.66 8.31 -13.13
N ARG A 188 2.06 9.37 -12.62
CA ARG A 188 2.45 9.98 -11.34
C ARG A 188 2.33 9.00 -10.19
N GLN A 189 1.26 8.19 -10.17
CA GLN A 189 1.08 7.18 -9.13
C GLN A 189 2.14 6.07 -9.23
N ARG A 190 2.51 5.65 -10.44
CA ARG A 190 3.63 4.72 -10.68
C ARG A 190 4.95 5.26 -10.13
N VAL A 191 5.24 6.55 -10.34
CA VAL A 191 6.42 7.21 -9.72
C VAL A 191 6.34 7.16 -8.19
N GLY A 192 5.17 7.44 -7.60
CA GLY A 192 4.95 7.35 -6.15
C GLY A 192 5.23 5.96 -5.58
N ILE A 193 4.78 4.91 -6.29
CA ILE A 193 5.05 3.51 -5.93
C ILE A 193 6.55 3.21 -6.06
N ALA A 194 7.19 3.58 -7.18
CA ALA A 194 8.63 3.39 -7.37
C ALA A 194 9.43 4.06 -6.25
N ARG A 195 9.09 5.31 -5.91
CA ARG A 195 9.71 6.07 -4.82
C ARG A 195 9.61 5.33 -3.48
N ALA A 196 8.42 4.80 -3.16
CA ALA A 196 8.22 4.08 -1.90
C ALA A 196 9.06 2.80 -1.82
N PHE A 197 9.09 1.99 -2.86
CA PHE A 197 9.87 0.74 -2.87
C PHE A 197 11.39 0.97 -2.97
N ALA A 198 11.83 2.04 -3.64
CA ALA A 198 13.24 2.38 -3.78
C ALA A 198 13.93 2.67 -2.42
N LEU A 199 13.16 3.02 -1.39
CA LEU A 199 13.66 3.20 -0.03
C LEU A 199 13.96 1.88 0.69
N SER A 200 13.57 0.73 0.15
CA SER A 200 13.62 -0.59 0.81
C SER A 200 13.02 -0.53 2.23
N PRO A 201 11.79 -0.06 2.40
CA PRO A 201 11.20 0.19 3.70
C PRO A 201 10.93 -1.12 4.45
N LYS A 202 10.79 -1.04 5.79
CA LYS A 202 10.27 -2.12 6.63
C LYS A 202 8.75 -2.24 6.55
N LEU A 203 8.09 -1.10 6.31
CA LEU A 203 6.62 -1.00 6.26
C LEU A 203 6.21 -0.12 5.08
N LEU A 204 5.30 -0.63 4.25
CA LEU A 204 4.66 0.09 3.16
C LEU A 204 3.24 0.49 3.58
N LEU A 205 2.95 1.78 3.51
CA LEU A 205 1.67 2.37 3.84
C LEU A 205 1.02 2.92 2.57
N LEU A 206 -0.20 2.52 2.29
CA LEU A 206 -0.92 2.85 1.06
C LEU A 206 -2.25 3.53 1.45
N ASP A 207 -2.40 4.82 1.19
CA ASP A 207 -3.61 5.58 1.50
C ASP A 207 -4.43 5.78 0.23
N GLU A 208 -5.44 4.93 0.00
CA GLU A 208 -6.29 4.90 -1.19
C GLU A 208 -5.50 5.05 -2.51
N PRO A 209 -4.46 4.22 -2.74
CA PRO A 209 -3.45 4.48 -3.77
C PRO A 209 -4.00 4.45 -5.20
N PHE A 210 -5.22 3.98 -5.41
CA PHE A 210 -5.85 3.84 -6.72
C PHE A 210 -7.14 4.65 -6.86
N GLY A 211 -7.56 5.37 -5.82
CA GLY A 211 -8.87 6.04 -5.76
C GLY A 211 -9.10 7.10 -6.83
N MET A 212 -8.05 7.73 -7.37
CA MET A 212 -8.14 8.79 -8.37
C MET A 212 -7.95 8.30 -9.83
N LEU A 213 -7.97 6.98 -10.06
CA LEU A 213 -7.70 6.38 -11.36
C LEU A 213 -8.97 5.81 -11.99
N ASP A 214 -9.04 5.84 -13.32
CA ASP A 214 -10.03 5.09 -14.07
C ASP A 214 -9.84 3.56 -13.87
N SER A 215 -10.86 2.77 -14.18
CA SER A 215 -10.87 1.35 -13.88
C SER A 215 -9.74 0.55 -14.53
N LEU A 216 -9.39 0.85 -15.79
CA LEU A 216 -8.34 0.11 -16.50
C LEU A 216 -6.96 0.43 -15.93
N THR A 217 -6.65 1.72 -15.78
CA THR A 217 -5.39 2.19 -15.16
C THR A 217 -5.23 1.68 -13.73
N ARG A 218 -6.34 1.63 -12.96
CA ARG A 218 -6.37 1.06 -11.60
C ARG A 218 -5.97 -0.41 -11.62
N TRP A 219 -6.53 -1.19 -12.51
CA TRP A 219 -6.23 -2.62 -12.61
C TRP A 219 -4.77 -2.89 -12.95
N GLU A 220 -4.25 -2.21 -13.96
CA GLU A 220 -2.85 -2.32 -14.33
C GLU A 220 -1.92 -1.95 -13.16
N LEU A 221 -2.27 -0.89 -12.42
CA LEU A 221 -1.43 -0.41 -11.33
C LEU A 221 -1.46 -1.34 -10.10
N GLN A 222 -2.60 -1.99 -9.84
CA GLN A 222 -2.70 -3.03 -8.81
C GLN A 222 -1.83 -4.24 -9.16
N ASP A 223 -1.82 -4.67 -10.42
CA ASP A 223 -0.96 -5.77 -10.89
C ASP A 223 0.52 -5.40 -10.73
N VAL A 224 0.91 -4.18 -11.13
CA VAL A 224 2.27 -3.64 -10.96
C VAL A 224 2.66 -3.60 -9.47
N LEU A 225 1.80 -3.08 -8.60
CA LEU A 225 2.05 -3.05 -7.15
C LEU A 225 2.30 -4.45 -6.61
N MET A 226 1.44 -5.41 -6.99
CA MET A 226 1.54 -6.79 -6.50
C MET A 226 2.76 -7.52 -7.07
N GLU A 227 3.17 -7.22 -8.30
CA GLU A 227 4.42 -7.76 -8.85
C GLU A 227 5.63 -7.29 -8.03
N VAL A 228 5.75 -5.98 -7.79
CA VAL A 228 6.87 -5.42 -7.00
C VAL A 228 6.81 -5.92 -5.55
N TRP A 229 5.63 -5.92 -4.93
CA TRP A 229 5.44 -6.42 -3.56
C TRP A 229 5.79 -7.91 -3.43
N SER A 230 5.42 -8.75 -4.40
CA SER A 230 5.70 -10.19 -4.36
C SER A 230 7.20 -10.52 -4.27
N ARG A 231 8.05 -9.63 -4.79
CA ARG A 231 9.51 -9.76 -4.78
C ARG A 231 10.13 -9.29 -3.46
N THR A 232 9.56 -8.23 -2.87
CA THR A 232 10.11 -7.61 -1.65
C THR A 232 9.54 -8.21 -0.37
N LYS A 233 8.28 -8.67 -0.41
CA LYS A 233 7.52 -9.15 0.74
C LYS A 233 7.58 -8.18 1.93
N VAL A 234 7.60 -6.87 1.64
CA VAL A 234 7.52 -5.84 2.66
C VAL A 234 6.17 -5.92 3.39
N THR A 235 6.16 -5.75 4.71
CA THR A 235 4.90 -5.64 5.46
C THR A 235 4.11 -4.44 4.95
N ALA A 236 2.81 -4.60 4.67
CA ALA A 236 2.02 -3.55 4.05
C ALA A 236 0.67 -3.34 4.75
N VAL A 237 0.27 -2.06 4.87
CA VAL A 237 -1.06 -1.63 5.30
C VAL A 237 -1.65 -0.76 4.20
N CYS A 238 -2.78 -1.17 3.64
CA CYS A 238 -3.50 -0.46 2.60
C CYS A 238 -4.85 0.04 3.13
N VAL A 239 -5.11 1.31 3.03
CA VAL A 239 -6.44 1.89 3.24
C VAL A 239 -7.15 1.92 1.90
N THR A 240 -8.35 1.36 1.85
CA THR A 240 -9.21 1.39 0.67
C THR A 240 -10.69 1.41 1.07
N HIS A 241 -11.54 1.85 0.16
CA HIS A 241 -13.00 1.70 0.26
C HIS A 241 -13.54 0.68 -0.74
N ASP A 242 -12.68 0.10 -1.58
CA ASP A 242 -13.03 -0.89 -2.59
C ASP A 242 -12.83 -2.31 -2.02
N VAL A 243 -13.94 -3.05 -1.91
CA VAL A 243 -13.96 -4.42 -1.35
C VAL A 243 -13.17 -5.39 -2.22
N ASP A 244 -13.31 -5.27 -3.55
CA ASP A 244 -12.65 -6.16 -4.50
C ASP A 244 -11.13 -5.93 -4.49
N GLU A 245 -10.70 -4.67 -4.31
CA GLU A 245 -9.31 -4.31 -4.10
C GLU A 245 -8.76 -4.90 -2.78
N ALA A 246 -9.50 -4.77 -1.69
CA ALA A 246 -9.08 -5.30 -0.40
C ALA A 246 -8.87 -6.83 -0.46
N ILE A 247 -9.77 -7.57 -1.09
CA ILE A 247 -9.65 -9.03 -1.26
C ILE A 247 -8.49 -9.41 -2.20
N LEU A 248 -8.30 -8.64 -3.28
CA LEU A 248 -7.22 -8.89 -4.24
C LEU A 248 -5.84 -8.77 -3.57
N LEU A 249 -5.64 -7.72 -2.78
CA LEU A 249 -4.33 -7.35 -2.27
C LEU A 249 -3.97 -8.04 -0.95
N ALA A 250 -4.93 -8.15 -0.01
CA ALA A 250 -4.63 -8.44 1.39
C ALA A 250 -4.63 -9.93 1.76
N ASP A 251 -3.82 -10.27 2.76
CA ASP A 251 -3.89 -11.54 3.46
C ASP A 251 -4.98 -11.49 4.56
N ARG A 252 -5.23 -10.29 5.12
CA ARG A 252 -6.37 -10.01 6.01
C ARG A 252 -7.02 -8.68 5.65
N VAL A 253 -8.34 -8.66 5.75
CA VAL A 253 -9.15 -7.44 5.65
C VAL A 253 -9.65 -7.08 7.04
N VAL A 254 -9.31 -5.88 7.49
CA VAL A 254 -9.69 -5.31 8.78
C VAL A 254 -10.77 -4.27 8.54
N MET A 255 -11.96 -4.53 9.05
CA MET A 255 -13.14 -3.68 8.90
C MET A 255 -13.28 -2.77 10.11
N MET A 256 -13.29 -1.46 9.88
CA MET A 256 -13.46 -0.46 10.93
C MET A 256 -14.92 -0.07 11.09
N THR A 257 -15.33 0.15 12.34
CA THR A 257 -16.65 0.70 12.69
C THR A 257 -16.73 2.17 12.26
N ASN A 258 -17.94 2.73 12.28
CA ASN A 258 -18.13 4.15 11.99
C ASN A 258 -17.58 5.04 13.11
N GLY A 259 -17.15 6.26 12.72
CA GLY A 259 -16.83 7.31 13.70
C GLY A 259 -18.08 8.03 14.22
N PRO A 260 -17.96 8.80 15.31
CA PRO A 260 -16.80 8.90 16.20
C PRO A 260 -16.55 7.62 17.01
N HIS A 261 -15.41 7.52 17.68
CA HIS A 261 -15.02 6.35 18.48
C HIS A 261 -14.82 5.08 17.62
N ALA A 262 -14.30 5.23 16.41
CA ALA A 262 -14.08 4.09 15.51
C ALA A 262 -13.02 3.14 16.04
N THR A 263 -13.32 1.85 15.93
CA THR A 263 -12.43 0.76 16.32
C THR A 263 -12.47 -0.34 15.25
N ILE A 264 -11.81 -1.48 15.51
CA ILE A 264 -11.95 -2.67 14.67
C ILE A 264 -13.27 -3.34 14.99
N GLY A 265 -14.14 -3.48 13.99
CA GLY A 265 -15.38 -4.22 14.11
C GLY A 265 -15.24 -5.70 13.79
N LYS A 266 -14.47 -6.00 12.71
CA LYS A 266 -14.26 -7.39 12.27
C LYS A 266 -12.93 -7.53 11.52
N ILE A 267 -12.33 -8.71 11.57
CA ILE A 267 -11.16 -9.10 10.78
C ILE A 267 -11.50 -10.37 10.02
N THR A 268 -11.23 -10.38 8.72
CA THR A 268 -11.44 -11.54 7.85
C THR A 268 -10.11 -11.96 7.23
N ASP A 269 -9.71 -13.22 7.44
CA ASP A 269 -8.55 -13.83 6.81
C ASP A 269 -8.88 -14.21 5.36
N VAL A 270 -8.10 -13.72 4.40
CA VAL A 270 -8.29 -14.02 2.98
C VAL A 270 -7.35 -15.15 2.56
N LYS A 271 -7.83 -16.38 2.60
CA LYS A 271 -7.04 -17.60 2.32
C LYS A 271 -6.96 -17.96 0.83
N LEU A 272 -7.18 -16.99 -0.05
CA LEU A 272 -7.05 -17.20 -1.49
C LEU A 272 -5.58 -17.35 -1.89
N PRO A 273 -5.25 -18.28 -2.79
CA PRO A 273 -3.85 -18.51 -3.20
C PRO A 273 -3.26 -17.29 -3.92
N ARG A 274 -1.95 -17.13 -3.83
CA ARG A 274 -1.18 -16.13 -4.57
C ARG A 274 -0.33 -16.78 -5.67
N PRO A 275 -0.06 -16.16 -6.82
CA PRO A 275 -0.49 -14.79 -7.19
C PRO A 275 -1.99 -14.73 -7.50
N ARG A 276 -2.65 -13.68 -7.08
CA ARG A 276 -4.07 -13.43 -7.37
C ARG A 276 -4.17 -12.58 -8.64
N SER A 277 -5.08 -12.96 -9.53
CA SER A 277 -5.53 -12.12 -10.63
C SER A 277 -7.04 -11.93 -10.53
N ARG A 278 -7.57 -10.83 -11.09
CA ARG A 278 -9.02 -10.58 -11.08
C ARG A 278 -9.82 -11.73 -11.67
N LYS A 279 -9.35 -12.27 -12.79
CA LYS A 279 -10.02 -13.41 -13.43
C LYS A 279 -10.05 -14.62 -12.49
N ALA A 280 -8.91 -14.98 -11.90
CA ALA A 280 -8.83 -16.09 -10.96
C ALA A 280 -9.69 -15.89 -9.70
N LEU A 281 -9.86 -14.63 -9.23
CA LEU A 281 -10.74 -14.32 -8.11
C LEU A 281 -12.19 -14.53 -8.47
N LEU A 282 -12.66 -14.03 -9.62
CA LEU A 282 -14.05 -14.17 -10.06
C LEU A 282 -14.47 -15.63 -10.24
N ASP A 283 -13.53 -16.50 -10.61
CA ASP A 283 -13.75 -17.93 -10.79
C ASP A 283 -13.65 -18.73 -9.46
N HIS A 284 -13.22 -18.10 -8.35
CA HIS A 284 -13.04 -18.76 -7.07
C HIS A 284 -14.28 -18.62 -6.17
N PRO A 285 -14.88 -19.74 -5.68
CA PRO A 285 -16.11 -19.67 -4.87
C PRO A 285 -15.95 -18.86 -3.60
N ASP A 286 -14.82 -18.99 -2.88
CA ASP A 286 -14.57 -18.27 -1.64
C ASP A 286 -14.45 -16.76 -1.82
N TYR A 287 -14.12 -16.27 -3.02
CA TYR A 287 -14.11 -14.84 -3.30
C TYR A 287 -15.47 -14.19 -3.05
N TRP A 288 -16.54 -14.83 -3.53
CA TRP A 288 -17.90 -14.33 -3.34
C TRP A 288 -18.33 -14.37 -1.88
N THR A 289 -17.85 -15.36 -1.11
CA THR A 289 -18.09 -15.46 0.32
C THR A 289 -17.42 -14.30 1.06
N TYR A 290 -16.13 -14.03 0.81
CA TYR A 290 -15.44 -12.88 1.40
C TYR A 290 -16.09 -11.56 1.02
N ARG A 291 -16.46 -11.41 -0.27
CA ARG A 291 -17.11 -10.21 -0.76
C ARG A 291 -18.45 -9.94 -0.06
N ALA A 292 -19.30 -10.96 0.05
CA ALA A 292 -20.58 -10.86 0.74
C ALA A 292 -20.39 -10.54 2.24
N GLU A 293 -19.41 -11.16 2.90
CA GLU A 293 -19.12 -10.93 4.32
C GLU A 293 -18.69 -9.48 4.57
N ILE A 294 -17.79 -8.93 3.73
CA ILE A 294 -17.28 -7.57 3.90
C ILE A 294 -18.36 -6.54 3.56
N LEU A 295 -19.13 -6.74 2.48
CA LEU A 295 -20.24 -5.86 2.12
C LEU A 295 -21.32 -5.87 3.20
N GLY A 296 -21.71 -7.04 3.71
CA GLY A 296 -22.72 -7.14 4.78
C GLY A 296 -22.31 -6.38 6.04
N PHE A 297 -21.02 -6.44 6.43
CA PHE A 297 -20.50 -5.61 7.52
C PHE A 297 -20.64 -4.11 7.22
N LEU A 298 -20.25 -3.67 6.03
CA LEU A 298 -20.34 -2.25 5.67
C LEU A 298 -21.79 -1.76 5.65
N GLU A 299 -22.73 -2.53 5.08
CA GLU A 299 -24.16 -2.20 5.05
C GLU A 299 -24.75 -2.10 6.46
N GLU A 300 -24.40 -3.02 7.38
CA GLU A 300 -24.85 -2.97 8.78
C GLU A 300 -24.49 -1.65 9.46
N TYR A 301 -23.24 -1.18 9.23
CA TYR A 301 -22.78 0.08 9.81
C TYR A 301 -23.31 1.31 9.08
N GLU A 302 -23.69 1.23 7.80
CA GLU A 302 -24.35 2.32 7.08
C GLU A 302 -25.75 2.61 7.66
N HIS A 303 -26.55 1.57 7.89
CA HIS A 303 -27.91 1.69 8.41
C HIS A 303 -27.96 2.07 9.89
N GLY A 304 -26.98 1.62 10.70
CA GLY A 304 -26.86 2.01 12.10
C GLY A 304 -26.55 3.51 12.33
N ALA A 305 -25.98 4.16 11.33
CA ALA A 305 -25.73 5.62 11.36
C ALA A 305 -27.00 6.45 11.06
N HIS A 306 -27.96 5.92 10.30
CA HIS A 306 -29.23 6.60 10.01
C HIS A 306 -30.19 6.55 11.22
N ASN A 307 -30.26 5.43 11.94
CA ASN A 307 -31.15 5.31 13.11
C ASN A 307 -30.76 6.21 14.30
N LYS A 308 -29.51 6.72 14.36
CA LYS A 308 -29.11 7.68 15.40
C LYS A 308 -29.39 9.14 15.04
N LYS A 309 -29.72 9.47 13.80
CA LYS A 309 -30.06 10.83 13.37
C LYS A 309 -31.54 11.15 13.52
N ASP A 310 -32.41 10.13 13.60
CA ASP A 310 -33.87 10.30 13.71
C ASP A 310 -34.34 10.34 15.16
N VAL A 311 -33.44 10.29 16.16
CA VAL A 311 -33.75 10.27 17.60
C VAL A 311 -33.10 11.45 18.37
N ALA A 312 -32.61 12.47 17.66
CA ALA A 312 -31.96 13.64 18.30
C ALA A 312 -32.68 14.95 17.95
#